data_67edeba7f94245a56acc0a183cb2f0e8
#
_entry.id   67edeba7f94245a56acc0a183cb2f0e8
#
_cell.length_a   1.000
_cell.length_b   1.000
_cell.length_c   1.000
_cell.angle_alpha   90.00
_cell.angle_beta   90.00
_cell.angle_gamma   90.00
#
_symmetry.space_group_name_H-M   'P 1'
#
loop_
_entity.id
_entity.type
_entity.pdbx_description
1 polymer ?
#
loop_
_entity_poly.entity_id
_entity_poly.type
_entity_poly.pdbx_seq_one_letter_code
_entity_poly.pdbx_strand_id
1 'polypeptide(L)'
;KWHRPAKFDRNLIVIGGGAAGLVSAYIAAALKAKVTLIENHKMGGDCLNYGCVPSKALIKSAKLAHQIRNGEHYGLNTGAPDFSFRKVLARVHGVIRTVAPHDSVERYTSLGVEVLQGYARITDPWTVEIKLDDGTMQTLTTRSIVIATGARPFVPPLPGLEEVGYVTSDTLWSTFAELDEAPKSLVVLGGGPIGCELAQSFARLG
;
A
#
# COMPACT_ATOMS: atom_id res chain seq x y z
N LYS A 1 -3.42 1.19 -38.11
CA LYS A 1 -2.08 0.63 -37.85
C LYS A 1 -1.29 1.64 -37.02
N TRP A 2 -0.67 1.19 -35.94
CA TRP A 2 0.20 2.02 -35.12
C TRP A 2 1.56 2.21 -35.80
N HIS A 3 2.13 3.41 -35.71
CA HIS A 3 3.46 3.72 -36.21
C HIS A 3 4.43 3.86 -35.02
N ARG A 4 5.47 3.03 -35.01
CA ARG A 4 6.49 3.09 -33.98
C ARG A 4 7.35 4.35 -34.15
N PRO A 5 7.53 5.16 -33.09
CA PRO A 5 8.41 6.32 -33.15
C PRO A 5 9.86 5.94 -33.48
N ALA A 6 10.53 6.78 -34.27
CA ALA A 6 11.94 6.60 -34.59
C ALA A 6 12.85 6.87 -33.39
N LYS A 7 12.43 7.80 -32.52
CA LYS A 7 13.08 8.14 -31.25
C LYS A 7 12.05 8.11 -30.14
N PHE A 8 12.48 7.83 -28.91
CA PHE A 8 11.65 7.78 -27.72
C PHE A 8 12.15 8.78 -26.68
N ASP A 9 11.23 9.42 -25.97
CA ASP A 9 11.55 10.31 -24.85
C ASP A 9 12.12 9.55 -23.66
N ARG A 10 11.66 8.31 -23.48
CA ARG A 10 12.01 7.43 -22.37
C ARG A 10 12.40 6.03 -22.84
N ASN A 11 13.20 5.34 -22.01
CA ASN A 11 13.43 3.91 -22.17
C ASN A 11 12.27 3.12 -21.55
N LEU A 12 11.77 3.60 -20.40
CA LEU A 12 10.71 2.96 -19.64
C LEU A 12 9.77 4.01 -19.03
N ILE A 13 8.46 3.78 -19.17
CA ILE A 13 7.44 4.42 -18.36
C ILE A 13 6.83 3.36 -17.46
N VAL A 14 6.76 3.67 -16.16
CA VAL A 14 6.13 2.83 -15.14
C VAL A 14 4.88 3.54 -14.64
N ILE A 15 3.73 2.87 -14.73
CA ILE A 15 2.45 3.40 -14.29
C ILE A 15 2.08 2.74 -12.98
N GLY A 16 2.13 3.49 -11.89
CA GLY A 16 1.87 3.08 -10.52
C GLY A 16 3.14 3.05 -9.66
N GLY A 17 3.11 3.80 -8.55
CA GLY A 17 4.19 3.95 -7.56
C GLY A 17 4.07 2.99 -6.36
N GLY A 18 3.43 1.84 -6.53
CA GLY A 18 3.42 0.75 -5.55
C GLY A 18 4.65 -0.15 -5.66
N ALA A 19 4.69 -1.25 -4.90
CA ALA A 19 5.86 -2.14 -4.78
C ALA A 19 6.41 -2.59 -6.14
N ALA A 20 5.55 -3.03 -7.07
CA ALA A 20 5.97 -3.49 -8.39
C ALA A 20 6.56 -2.36 -9.23
N GLY A 21 5.92 -1.18 -9.21
CA GLY A 21 6.38 -0.02 -9.97
C GLY A 21 7.68 0.55 -9.44
N LEU A 22 7.80 0.68 -8.12
CA LEU A 22 9.00 1.18 -7.47
C LEU A 22 10.22 0.30 -7.78
N VAL A 23 10.09 -1.03 -7.65
CA VAL A 23 11.17 -1.97 -7.96
C VAL A 23 11.55 -1.90 -9.44
N SER A 24 10.57 -1.87 -10.35
CA SER A 24 10.81 -1.76 -11.79
C SER A 24 11.56 -0.48 -12.15
N ALA A 25 11.12 0.66 -11.61
CA ALA A 25 11.72 1.96 -11.85
C ALA A 25 13.16 2.03 -11.30
N TYR A 26 13.36 1.57 -10.06
CA TYR A 26 14.67 1.55 -9.41
C TYR A 26 15.67 0.73 -10.19
N ILE A 27 15.34 -0.51 -10.57
CA ILE A 27 16.25 -1.40 -11.30
C ILE A 27 16.61 -0.79 -12.66
N ALA A 28 15.62 -0.29 -13.41
CA ALA A 28 15.85 0.33 -14.70
C ALA A 28 16.74 1.58 -14.59
N ALA A 29 16.53 2.43 -13.61
CA ALA A 29 17.35 3.60 -13.36
C ALA A 29 18.80 3.24 -12.96
N ALA A 30 18.98 2.19 -12.16
CA ALA A 30 20.32 1.67 -11.81
C ALA A 30 21.09 1.21 -13.04
N LEU A 31 20.40 0.70 -14.06
CA LEU A 31 20.96 0.34 -15.36
C LEU A 31 21.12 1.53 -16.32
N LYS A 32 20.96 2.77 -15.83
CA LYS A 32 21.07 4.02 -16.60
C LYS A 32 20.00 4.19 -17.68
N ALA A 33 18.88 3.51 -17.57
CA ALA A 33 17.73 3.79 -18.41
C ALA A 33 17.08 5.14 -18.03
N LYS A 34 16.55 5.84 -19.01
CA LYS A 34 15.74 7.05 -18.76
C LYS A 34 14.34 6.62 -18.41
N VAL A 35 13.98 6.74 -17.12
CA VAL A 35 12.75 6.22 -16.52
C VAL A 35 11.86 7.35 -16.03
N THR A 36 10.56 7.25 -16.35
CA THR A 36 9.50 8.05 -15.72
C THR A 36 8.55 7.11 -14.99
N LEU A 37 8.30 7.38 -13.72
CA LEU A 37 7.29 6.73 -12.89
C LEU A 37 6.12 7.70 -12.72
N ILE A 38 4.89 7.22 -12.92
CA ILE A 38 3.67 8.02 -12.80
C ILE A 38 2.82 7.42 -11.69
N GLU A 39 2.47 8.24 -10.69
CA GLU A 39 1.62 7.83 -9.57
C GLU A 39 0.43 8.81 -9.44
N ASN A 40 -0.77 8.26 -9.32
CA ASN A 40 -2.01 9.05 -9.26
C ASN A 40 -2.58 9.23 -7.86
N HIS A 41 -1.93 8.67 -6.82
CA HIS A 41 -2.44 8.74 -5.45
C HIS A 41 -1.29 8.85 -4.44
N LYS A 42 -0.80 7.75 -3.89
CA LYS A 42 0.23 7.74 -2.85
C LYS A 42 1.41 6.85 -3.25
N MET A 43 2.59 7.42 -3.16
CA MET A 43 3.83 6.66 -3.28
C MET A 43 3.88 5.51 -2.25
N GLY A 44 4.50 4.40 -2.62
CA GLY A 44 4.51 3.16 -1.84
C GLY A 44 3.30 2.26 -2.06
N GLY A 45 2.22 2.79 -2.68
CA GLY A 45 0.99 2.04 -3.01
C GLY A 45 0.39 1.31 -1.82
N ASP A 46 -0.27 0.17 -2.09
CA ASP A 46 -0.97 -0.61 -1.07
C ASP A 46 -0.02 -1.19 -0.02
N CYS A 47 1.16 -1.66 -0.42
CA CYS A 47 2.10 -2.28 0.50
C CYS A 47 2.48 -1.35 1.65
N LEU A 48 2.86 -0.11 1.36
CA LEU A 48 3.23 0.88 2.37
C LEU A 48 2.02 1.38 3.15
N ASN A 49 0.95 1.75 2.44
CA ASN A 49 -0.12 2.55 3.03
C ASN A 49 -1.24 1.72 3.66
N TYR A 50 -1.53 0.53 3.12
CA TYR A 50 -2.72 -0.24 3.48
C TYR A 50 -2.46 -1.74 3.71
N GLY A 51 -1.36 -2.29 3.21
CA GLY A 51 -1.09 -3.72 3.15
C GLY A 51 0.02 -4.18 4.09
N CYS A 52 1.20 -4.44 3.51
CA CYS A 52 2.31 -5.12 4.18
C CYS A 52 2.79 -4.40 5.44
N VAL A 53 3.03 -3.11 5.35
CA VAL A 53 3.61 -2.34 6.45
C VAL A 53 2.65 -2.24 7.64
N PRO A 54 1.40 -1.76 7.47
CA PRO A 54 0.47 -1.68 8.58
C PRO A 54 0.09 -3.05 9.15
N SER A 55 -0.13 -4.07 8.30
CA SER A 55 -0.51 -5.40 8.78
C SER A 55 0.61 -6.03 9.61
N LYS A 56 1.86 -5.97 9.17
CA LYS A 56 3.00 -6.51 9.92
C LYS A 56 3.27 -5.74 11.21
N ALA A 57 3.01 -4.43 11.23
CA ALA A 57 3.06 -3.63 12.45
C ALA A 57 1.98 -4.09 13.46
N LEU A 58 0.74 -4.33 13.01
CA LEU A 58 -0.34 -4.85 13.85
C LEU A 58 -0.04 -6.26 14.35
N ILE A 59 0.34 -7.17 13.47
CA ILE A 59 0.71 -8.56 13.80
C ILE A 59 1.79 -8.59 14.89
N LYS A 60 2.77 -7.70 14.82
CA LYS A 60 3.85 -7.66 15.84
C LYS A 60 3.30 -7.31 17.21
N SER A 61 2.40 -6.34 17.33
CA SER A 61 1.74 -5.98 18.59
C SER A 61 0.83 -7.09 19.08
N ALA A 62 0.02 -7.66 18.20
CA ALA A 62 -0.89 -8.77 18.51
C ALA A 62 -0.13 -10.02 18.98
N LYS A 63 0.99 -10.34 18.34
CA LYS A 63 1.87 -11.45 18.74
C LYS A 63 2.44 -11.24 20.14
N LEU A 64 2.90 -10.01 20.45
CA LEU A 64 3.39 -9.70 21.77
C LEU A 64 2.31 -9.83 22.85
N ALA A 65 1.11 -9.30 22.61
CA ALA A 65 -0.03 -9.45 23.53
C ALA A 65 -0.36 -10.94 23.79
N HIS A 66 -0.36 -11.75 22.72
CA HIS A 66 -0.55 -13.19 22.85
C HIS A 66 0.56 -13.87 23.66
N GLN A 67 1.83 -13.50 23.43
CA GLN A 67 2.96 -14.05 24.19
C GLN A 67 2.90 -13.70 25.67
N ILE A 68 2.50 -12.46 26.02
CA ILE A 68 2.31 -12.04 27.39
C ILE A 68 1.23 -12.89 28.08
N ARG A 69 0.07 -13.12 27.42
CA ARG A 69 -0.99 -13.99 27.98
C ARG A 69 -0.56 -15.42 28.23
N ASN A 70 0.37 -15.92 27.43
CA ASN A 70 0.81 -17.31 27.45
C ASN A 70 2.23 -17.45 28.04
N GLY A 71 2.71 -16.47 28.78
CA GLY A 71 4.07 -16.48 29.35
C GLY A 71 4.33 -17.66 30.29
N GLU A 72 3.31 -18.16 30.98
CA GLU A 72 3.40 -19.32 31.86
C GLU A 72 3.90 -20.59 31.15
N HIS A 73 3.58 -20.76 29.87
CA HIS A 73 4.12 -21.87 29.06
C HIS A 73 5.65 -21.81 28.91
N TYR A 74 6.23 -20.64 29.15
CA TYR A 74 7.68 -20.40 29.11
C TYR A 74 8.29 -20.23 30.50
N GLY A 75 7.54 -20.57 31.58
CA GLY A 75 7.98 -20.43 32.96
C GLY A 75 8.03 -18.98 33.48
N LEU A 76 7.33 -18.04 32.80
CA LEU A 76 7.30 -16.63 33.17
C LEU A 76 5.97 -16.28 33.82
N ASN A 77 5.99 -15.60 34.96
CA ASN A 77 4.80 -15.05 35.60
C ASN A 77 4.41 -13.75 34.89
N THR A 78 3.59 -13.86 33.87
CA THR A 78 3.05 -12.74 33.11
C THR A 78 1.57 -12.60 33.40
N GLY A 79 1.09 -11.37 33.60
CA GLY A 79 -0.34 -11.09 33.74
C GLY A 79 -1.02 -10.94 32.38
N ALA A 80 -2.31 -10.53 32.42
CA ALA A 80 -3.00 -10.11 31.21
C ALA A 80 -2.31 -8.86 30.62
N PRO A 81 -2.17 -8.78 29.28
CA PRO A 81 -1.58 -7.59 28.68
C PRO A 81 -2.52 -6.40 28.89
N ASP A 82 -2.00 -5.34 29.46
CA ASP A 82 -2.68 -4.04 29.54
C ASP A 82 -2.20 -3.17 28.37
N PHE A 83 -3.13 -2.73 27.54
CA PHE A 83 -2.81 -1.90 26.38
C PHE A 83 -4.00 -1.05 25.93
N SER A 84 -3.70 0.07 25.29
CA SER A 84 -4.70 0.89 24.59
C SER A 84 -4.72 0.51 23.11
N PHE A 85 -5.90 0.17 22.59
CA PHE A 85 -6.08 -0.11 21.16
C PHE A 85 -5.68 1.09 20.30
N ARG A 86 -6.06 2.31 20.72
CA ARG A 86 -5.62 3.57 20.06
C ARG A 86 -4.10 3.69 19.97
N LYS A 87 -3.36 3.31 21.03
CA LYS A 87 -1.89 3.32 21.01
C LYS A 87 -1.32 2.27 20.06
N VAL A 88 -1.96 1.11 19.93
CA VAL A 88 -1.57 0.09 18.96
C VAL A 88 -1.71 0.64 17.53
N LEU A 89 -2.85 1.25 17.20
CA LEU A 89 -3.08 1.86 15.89
C LEU A 89 -2.16 3.06 15.64
N ALA A 90 -1.93 3.90 16.63
CA ALA A 90 -0.97 5.01 16.53
C ALA A 90 0.46 4.51 16.21
N ARG A 91 0.87 3.38 16.83
CA ARG A 91 2.12 2.71 16.49
C ARG A 91 2.14 2.23 15.04
N VAL A 92 1.05 1.62 14.55
CA VAL A 92 0.94 1.19 13.14
C VAL A 92 1.18 2.37 12.19
N HIS A 93 0.50 3.49 12.42
CA HIS A 93 0.71 4.72 11.64
C HIS A 93 2.13 5.29 11.80
N GLY A 94 2.72 5.16 13.00
CA GLY A 94 4.11 5.52 13.25
C GLY A 94 5.09 4.73 12.36
N VAL A 95 4.88 3.42 12.24
CA VAL A 95 5.69 2.55 11.38
C VAL A 95 5.56 2.95 9.91
N ILE A 96 4.33 3.22 9.44
CA ILE A 96 4.11 3.71 8.06
C ILE A 96 4.93 4.98 7.82
N ARG A 97 4.84 5.97 8.73
CA ARG A 97 5.62 7.22 8.60
C ARG A 97 7.12 7.01 8.61
N THR A 98 7.61 6.02 9.36
CA THR A 98 9.04 5.69 9.41
C THR A 98 9.53 5.07 8.11
N VAL A 99 8.70 4.28 7.43
CA VAL A 99 9.04 3.59 6.18
C VAL A 99 8.83 4.50 4.96
N ALA A 100 7.83 5.37 4.98
CA ALA A 100 7.42 6.21 3.85
C ALA A 100 8.57 6.96 3.14
N PRO A 101 9.60 7.50 3.81
CA PRO A 101 10.72 8.16 3.13
C PRO A 101 11.49 7.27 2.15
N HIS A 102 11.47 5.95 2.33
CA HIS A 102 12.14 5.01 1.41
C HIS A 102 11.43 4.89 0.07
N ASP A 103 10.14 5.20 0.03
CA ASP A 103 9.29 5.13 -1.16
C ASP A 103 8.87 6.52 -1.67
N SER A 104 9.51 7.59 -1.17
CA SER A 104 9.13 8.96 -1.49
C SER A 104 9.56 9.42 -2.89
N VAL A 105 8.91 10.48 -3.37
CA VAL A 105 9.27 11.16 -4.63
C VAL A 105 10.74 11.60 -4.60
N GLU A 106 11.19 12.21 -3.51
CA GLU A 106 12.55 12.71 -3.33
C GLU A 106 13.57 11.57 -3.41
N ARG A 107 13.25 10.44 -2.77
CA ARG A 107 14.12 9.25 -2.82
C ARG A 107 14.27 8.74 -4.24
N TYR A 108 13.17 8.56 -4.97
CA TYR A 108 13.22 8.03 -6.33
C TYR A 108 13.83 9.01 -7.32
N THR A 109 13.60 10.30 -7.16
CA THR A 109 14.29 11.34 -7.93
C THR A 109 15.81 11.28 -7.70
N SER A 110 16.26 11.10 -6.46
CA SER A 110 17.69 10.95 -6.14
C SER A 110 18.32 9.69 -6.77
N LEU A 111 17.50 8.68 -7.05
CA LEU A 111 17.92 7.45 -7.75
C LEU A 111 17.94 7.59 -9.28
N GLY A 112 17.56 8.75 -9.80
CA GLY A 112 17.53 9.03 -11.25
C GLY A 112 16.23 8.67 -11.96
N VAL A 113 15.15 8.47 -11.20
CA VAL A 113 13.79 8.28 -11.73
C VAL A 113 13.09 9.64 -11.77
N GLU A 114 12.54 10.01 -12.92
CA GLU A 114 11.58 11.12 -12.97
C GLU A 114 10.24 10.65 -12.41
N VAL A 115 9.75 11.29 -11.37
CA VAL A 115 8.47 10.95 -10.75
C VAL A 115 7.46 12.03 -11.11
N LEU A 116 6.35 11.63 -11.73
CA LEU A 116 5.24 12.50 -12.07
C LEU A 116 4.00 12.09 -11.25
N GLN A 117 3.42 13.07 -10.55
CA GLN A 117 2.16 12.88 -9.85
C GLN A 117 1.01 13.25 -10.78
N GLY A 118 0.17 12.26 -11.07
CA GLY A 118 -0.92 12.43 -12.02
C GLY A 118 -1.47 11.11 -12.56
N TYR A 119 -2.45 11.23 -13.41
CA TYR A 119 -3.14 10.09 -14.04
C TYR A 119 -2.59 9.80 -15.43
N ALA A 120 -2.15 8.56 -15.67
CA ALA A 120 -1.61 8.10 -16.94
C ALA A 120 -2.68 7.39 -17.79
N ARG A 121 -2.69 7.67 -19.09
CA ARG A 121 -3.50 7.01 -20.10
C ARG A 121 -2.61 6.54 -21.25
N ILE A 122 -2.62 5.25 -21.54
CA ILE A 122 -1.93 4.68 -22.71
C ILE A 122 -2.81 4.94 -23.93
N THR A 123 -2.31 5.67 -24.91
CA THR A 123 -3.03 6.02 -26.13
C THR A 123 -2.65 5.14 -27.32
N ASP A 124 -1.43 4.63 -27.33
CA ASP A 124 -0.93 3.64 -28.28
C ASP A 124 0.21 2.81 -27.63
N PRO A 125 0.77 1.78 -28.28
CA PRO A 125 1.78 0.91 -27.67
C PRO A 125 3.05 1.60 -27.16
N TRP A 126 3.28 2.85 -27.51
CA TRP A 126 4.49 3.60 -27.15
C TRP A 126 4.21 4.98 -26.57
N THR A 127 2.94 5.42 -26.48
CA THR A 127 2.57 6.78 -26.08
C THR A 127 1.70 6.77 -24.84
N VAL A 128 2.10 7.58 -23.86
CA VAL A 128 1.37 7.79 -22.62
C VAL A 128 1.05 9.27 -22.47
N GLU A 129 -0.23 9.59 -22.36
CA GLU A 129 -0.74 10.89 -21.94
C GLU A 129 -0.85 10.93 -20.41
N ILE A 130 -0.39 12.01 -19.81
CA ILE A 130 -0.35 12.18 -18.36
C ILE A 130 -1.07 13.47 -18.01
N LYS A 131 -2.15 13.35 -17.25
CA LYS A 131 -2.79 14.51 -16.61
C LYS A 131 -2.17 14.68 -15.24
N LEU A 132 -1.34 15.70 -15.09
CA LEU A 132 -0.70 16.05 -13.83
C LEU A 132 -1.72 16.59 -12.82
N ASP A 133 -1.39 16.55 -11.53
CA ASP A 133 -2.27 16.99 -10.45
C ASP A 133 -2.58 18.51 -10.52
N ASP A 134 -1.70 19.29 -11.14
CA ASP A 134 -1.93 20.72 -11.42
C ASP A 134 -2.85 20.97 -12.64
N GLY A 135 -3.33 19.90 -13.28
CA GLY A 135 -4.18 19.94 -14.46
C GLY A 135 -3.44 20.01 -15.80
N THR A 136 -2.13 20.13 -15.80
CA THR A 136 -1.30 20.18 -17.01
C THR A 136 -1.31 18.84 -17.72
N MET A 137 -1.35 18.85 -19.05
CA MET A 137 -1.24 17.64 -19.87
C MET A 137 0.18 17.49 -20.41
N GLN A 138 0.75 16.29 -20.23
CA GLN A 138 2.04 15.91 -20.79
C GLN A 138 1.90 14.64 -21.62
N THR A 139 2.58 14.55 -22.75
CA THR A 139 2.62 13.36 -23.58
C THR A 139 4.05 12.89 -23.71
N LEU A 140 4.31 11.62 -23.43
CA LEU A 140 5.64 11.00 -23.52
C LEU A 140 5.58 9.74 -24.37
N THR A 141 6.65 9.54 -25.16
CA THR A 141 6.88 8.29 -25.89
C THR A 141 7.92 7.43 -25.18
N THR A 142 7.73 6.11 -25.21
CA THR A 142 8.61 5.16 -24.54
C THR A 142 8.80 3.85 -25.30
N ARG A 143 9.95 3.21 -25.08
CA ARG A 143 10.22 1.88 -25.65
C ARG A 143 9.37 0.78 -25.01
N SER A 144 9.12 0.91 -23.71
CA SER A 144 8.39 -0.08 -22.92
C SER A 144 7.53 0.60 -21.85
N ILE A 145 6.41 -0.02 -21.53
CA ILE A 145 5.50 0.40 -20.47
C ILE A 145 5.36 -0.74 -19.48
N VAL A 146 5.51 -0.44 -18.19
CA VAL A 146 5.15 -1.33 -17.08
C VAL A 146 3.85 -0.82 -16.48
N ILE A 147 2.82 -1.67 -16.50
CA ILE A 147 1.54 -1.42 -15.86
C ILE A 147 1.60 -2.03 -14.45
N ALA A 148 1.72 -1.19 -13.44
CA ALA A 148 1.84 -1.57 -12.03
C ALA A 148 0.77 -0.86 -11.17
N THR A 149 -0.45 -0.76 -11.71
CA THR A 149 -1.54 0.06 -11.17
C THR A 149 -2.20 -0.53 -9.91
N GLY A 150 -1.75 -1.71 -9.47
CA GLY A 150 -2.30 -2.38 -8.29
C GLY A 150 -3.72 -2.89 -8.48
N ALA A 151 -4.40 -3.09 -7.35
CA ALA A 151 -5.79 -3.55 -7.30
C ALA A 151 -6.53 -2.82 -6.16
N ARG A 152 -7.83 -2.99 -6.14
CA ARG A 152 -8.69 -2.55 -5.03
C ARG A 152 -9.38 -3.76 -4.41
N PRO A 153 -9.69 -3.73 -3.09
CA PRO A 153 -10.48 -4.77 -2.47
C PRO A 153 -11.82 -4.94 -3.19
N PHE A 154 -12.14 -6.16 -3.55
CA PHE A 154 -13.47 -6.47 -4.07
C PHE A 154 -14.46 -6.59 -2.91
N VAL A 155 -15.52 -5.82 -2.96
CA VAL A 155 -16.63 -5.88 -2.02
C VAL A 155 -17.77 -6.63 -2.71
N PRO A 156 -18.18 -7.81 -2.20
CA PRO A 156 -19.27 -8.57 -2.80
C PRO A 156 -20.61 -7.83 -2.62
N PRO A 157 -21.51 -7.88 -3.59
CA PRO A 157 -22.82 -7.23 -3.50
C PRO A 157 -23.80 -8.03 -2.63
N LEU A 158 -23.54 -8.04 -1.32
CA LEU A 158 -24.39 -8.73 -0.34
C LEU A 158 -25.51 -7.81 0.11
N PRO A 159 -26.77 -8.29 0.15
CA PRO A 159 -27.88 -7.51 0.67
C PRO A 159 -27.63 -7.08 2.13
N GLY A 160 -27.86 -5.81 2.45
CA GLY A 160 -27.68 -5.25 3.78
C GLY A 160 -26.27 -4.86 4.15
N LEU A 161 -25.26 -5.13 3.32
CA LEU A 161 -23.84 -4.84 3.63
C LEU A 161 -23.59 -3.34 3.81
N GLU A 162 -24.15 -2.51 2.93
CA GLU A 162 -24.03 -1.05 3.03
C GLU A 162 -24.73 -0.48 4.27
N GLU A 163 -25.84 -1.09 4.68
CA GLU A 163 -26.66 -0.64 5.81
C GLU A 163 -25.98 -0.91 7.17
N VAL A 164 -25.26 -2.04 7.29
CA VAL A 164 -24.52 -2.38 8.53
C VAL A 164 -23.14 -1.71 8.58
N GLY A 165 -22.66 -1.21 7.45
CA GLY A 165 -21.32 -0.66 7.31
C GLY A 165 -20.22 -1.73 7.31
N TYR A 166 -19.12 -1.43 6.64
CA TYR A 166 -17.96 -2.32 6.59
C TYR A 166 -16.67 -1.54 6.41
N VAL A 167 -15.56 -2.21 6.65
CA VAL A 167 -14.22 -1.72 6.31
C VAL A 167 -13.55 -2.70 5.34
N THR A 168 -12.71 -2.17 4.47
CA THR A 168 -11.81 -2.97 3.62
C THR A 168 -10.38 -2.88 4.15
N SER A 169 -9.45 -3.60 3.57
CA SER A 169 -8.02 -3.43 3.86
C SER A 169 -7.54 -1.99 3.67
N ASP A 170 -8.16 -1.25 2.75
CA ASP A 170 -7.77 0.14 2.45
C ASP A 170 -8.31 1.15 3.47
N THR A 171 -9.49 0.90 4.02
CA THR A 171 -10.18 1.84 4.94
C THR A 171 -10.02 1.49 6.41
N LEU A 172 -9.67 0.25 6.74
CA LEU A 172 -9.56 -0.25 8.10
C LEU A 172 -8.65 0.61 8.99
N TRP A 173 -7.49 0.99 8.49
CA TRP A 173 -6.47 1.68 9.27
C TRP A 173 -6.90 3.07 9.73
N SER A 174 -7.55 3.83 8.87
CA SER A 174 -8.11 5.14 9.22
C SER A 174 -9.35 5.01 10.11
N THR A 175 -10.26 4.11 9.77
CA THR A 175 -11.51 3.94 10.53
C THR A 175 -11.24 3.46 11.96
N PHE A 176 -10.34 2.47 12.12
CA PHE A 176 -10.05 1.92 13.46
C PHE A 176 -9.11 2.82 14.28
N ALA A 177 -8.38 3.74 13.66
CA ALA A 177 -7.59 4.73 14.40
C ALA A 177 -8.43 5.64 15.29
N GLU A 178 -9.71 5.82 14.95
CA GLU A 178 -10.65 6.64 15.73
C GLU A 178 -11.25 5.91 16.93
N LEU A 179 -11.05 4.59 17.06
CA LEU A 179 -11.58 3.79 18.14
C LEU A 179 -10.66 3.83 19.37
N ASP A 180 -11.28 3.98 20.55
CA ASP A 180 -10.58 3.88 21.84
C ASP A 180 -10.27 2.43 22.21
N GLU A 181 -11.22 1.53 21.91
CA GLU A 181 -11.17 0.10 22.21
C GLU A 181 -11.28 -0.73 20.95
N ALA A 182 -10.76 -1.94 20.99
CA ALA A 182 -10.95 -2.91 19.90
C ALA A 182 -12.45 -3.24 19.75
N PRO A 183 -12.91 -3.51 18.50
CA PRO A 183 -14.28 -4.00 18.30
C PRO A 183 -14.55 -5.26 19.13
N LYS A 184 -15.65 -5.32 19.86
CA LYS A 184 -16.04 -6.49 20.68
C LYS A 184 -16.31 -7.74 19.85
N SER A 185 -16.70 -7.55 18.59
CA SER A 185 -16.88 -8.61 17.62
C SER A 185 -16.50 -8.11 16.23
N LEU A 186 -15.92 -8.96 15.42
CA LEU A 186 -15.53 -8.66 14.05
C LEU A 186 -15.84 -9.87 13.17
N VAL A 187 -16.62 -9.64 12.12
CA VAL A 187 -16.84 -10.62 11.07
C VAL A 187 -15.89 -10.34 9.91
N VAL A 188 -15.12 -11.33 9.51
CA VAL A 188 -14.19 -11.23 8.38
C VAL A 188 -14.74 -12.01 7.20
N LEU A 189 -15.08 -11.31 6.14
CA LEU A 189 -15.56 -11.90 4.89
C LEU A 189 -14.36 -12.21 3.99
N GLY A 190 -14.02 -13.51 3.90
CA GLY A 190 -12.93 -14.02 3.07
C GLY A 190 -11.80 -14.66 3.88
N GLY A 191 -11.45 -15.89 3.51
CA GLY A 191 -10.38 -16.70 4.13
C GLY A 191 -9.04 -16.64 3.39
N GLY A 192 -8.78 -15.57 2.63
CA GLY A 192 -7.48 -15.34 2.01
C GLY A 192 -6.42 -14.87 3.03
N PRO A 193 -5.14 -14.71 2.60
CA PRO A 193 -4.03 -14.35 3.50
C PRO A 193 -4.32 -13.12 4.34
N ILE A 194 -4.85 -12.06 3.73
CA ILE A 194 -5.17 -10.80 4.42
C ILE A 194 -6.22 -11.02 5.51
N GLY A 195 -7.32 -11.73 5.18
CA GLY A 195 -8.40 -12.03 6.12
C GLY A 195 -7.90 -12.85 7.31
N CYS A 196 -7.13 -13.90 7.06
CA CYS A 196 -6.58 -14.77 8.11
C CYS A 196 -5.60 -14.01 9.03
N GLU A 197 -4.69 -13.22 8.45
CA GLU A 197 -3.71 -12.43 9.23
C GLU A 197 -4.41 -11.40 10.13
N LEU A 198 -5.40 -10.68 9.60
CA LEU A 198 -6.14 -9.67 10.35
C LEU A 198 -7.04 -10.31 11.41
N ALA A 199 -7.79 -11.37 11.06
CA ALA A 199 -8.63 -12.09 12.02
C ALA A 199 -7.81 -12.60 13.22
N GLN A 200 -6.66 -13.24 12.96
CA GLN A 200 -5.76 -13.69 14.03
C GLN A 200 -5.23 -12.52 14.87
N SER A 201 -4.90 -11.40 14.24
CA SER A 201 -4.35 -10.24 14.94
C SER A 201 -5.38 -9.61 15.87
N PHE A 202 -6.61 -9.40 15.39
CA PHE A 202 -7.67 -8.87 16.21
C PHE A 202 -8.07 -9.83 17.33
N ALA A 203 -8.20 -11.13 17.06
CA ALA A 203 -8.45 -12.14 18.10
C ALA A 203 -7.36 -12.18 19.20
N ARG A 204 -6.12 -11.86 18.87
CA ARG A 204 -5.01 -11.75 19.83
C ARG A 204 -5.01 -10.46 20.62
N LEU A 205 -5.66 -9.43 20.13
CA LEU A 205 -5.82 -8.16 20.84
C LEU A 205 -7.05 -8.13 21.76
N GLY A 206 -7.97 -9.05 21.64
CA GLY A 206 -9.12 -9.23 22.52
C GLY A 206 -10.41 -9.19 21.78
#